data_4a9abbca46c7dc9d9e814b8776c3bce6
#
_entry.id   4a9abbca46c7dc9d9e814b8776c3bce6
#
_cell.length_a   1.000
_cell.length_b   1.000
_cell.length_c   1.000
_cell.angle_alpha   90.00
_cell.angle_beta   90.00
_cell.angle_gamma   90.00
#
_symmetry.space_group_name_H-M   'P 1'
#
loop_
_entity.id
_entity.type
_entity.pdbx_description
1 polymer ?
#
loop_
_entity_poly.entity_id
_entity_poly.type
_entity_poly.pdbx_seq_one_letter_code
_entity_poly.pdbx_strand_id
1 'polypeptide(L)'
;MVLEDVCELIADCPHTTAPDEGKGYPLIRTPNVGKGRLLLEGVHRVSKDIYDKRNMRAIPQKDDIIFAREAPAGNAALIREGQEVCLGQRTVLIRPDCETVFPEYLVYYLLAPEQQYKLLGTANGATVAHVNLPVIRKMPIELPDIDVQQKIAGYISIYDDLIENNQRQIKLLEEAAQRLYKEWFVDLRFPGYEDCKIVDGIPEKWERKKLVDIVDVQYGYAFDGSKFNSVGKGTPIIRIRNIPDGN
;
A
#
# COMPACT_ATOMS: atom_id res chain seq x y z
N MET A 1 -12.25 -26.84 10.20
CA MET A 1 -10.89 -27.07 9.69
C MET A 1 -9.99 -25.89 10.05
N VAL A 2 -8.70 -26.00 9.90
CA VAL A 2 -7.77 -24.88 10.11
C VAL A 2 -7.11 -24.46 8.80
N LEU A 3 -6.47 -23.29 8.79
CA LEU A 3 -5.89 -22.74 7.55
C LEU A 3 -4.89 -23.68 6.87
N GLU A 4 -4.07 -24.39 7.65
CA GLU A 4 -3.10 -25.33 7.07
C GLU A 4 -3.74 -26.54 6.36
N ASP A 5 -4.98 -26.90 6.69
CA ASP A 5 -5.71 -28.02 6.06
C ASP A 5 -6.14 -27.72 4.62
N VAL A 6 -6.15 -26.44 4.22
CA VAL A 6 -6.58 -25.95 2.89
C VAL A 6 -5.44 -25.25 2.14
N CYS A 7 -4.20 -25.52 2.53
CA CYS A 7 -3.02 -24.96 1.90
C CYS A 7 -2.03 -26.08 1.53
N GLU A 8 -1.48 -26.01 0.34
CA GLU A 8 -0.37 -26.86 -0.07
C GLU A 8 0.91 -26.55 0.73
N LEU A 9 1.08 -25.25 1.08
CA LEU A 9 2.28 -24.76 1.75
C LEU A 9 2.00 -23.51 2.58
N ILE A 10 2.55 -23.47 3.79
CA ILE A 10 2.71 -22.25 4.58
C ILE A 10 4.18 -22.16 4.98
N ALA A 11 4.94 -21.27 4.32
CA ALA A 11 6.38 -21.13 4.48
C ALA A 11 6.75 -19.79 5.13
N ASP A 12 7.62 -19.86 6.14
CA ASP A 12 8.17 -18.66 6.79
C ASP A 12 9.29 -18.03 5.94
N CYS A 13 9.39 -16.70 5.99
CA CYS A 13 10.44 -15.97 5.31
C CYS A 13 11.84 -16.27 5.91
N PRO A 14 12.92 -15.96 5.19
CA PRO A 14 14.25 -15.86 5.78
C PRO A 14 14.30 -14.72 6.80
N HIS A 15 14.80 -15.01 8.02
CA HIS A 15 14.86 -14.04 9.11
C HIS A 15 16.07 -13.08 9.02
N THR A 16 16.62 -12.92 7.83
CA THR A 16 17.77 -12.04 7.57
C THR A 16 17.34 -10.80 6.78
N THR A 17 17.99 -9.67 7.04
CA THR A 17 17.82 -8.47 6.23
C THR A 17 18.55 -8.64 4.89
N ALA A 18 17.95 -8.19 3.80
CA ALA A 18 18.62 -8.04 2.52
C ALA A 18 18.80 -6.55 2.22
N PRO A 19 19.96 -6.16 1.63
CA PRO A 19 20.18 -4.77 1.21
C PRO A 19 19.22 -4.40 0.07
N ASP A 20 18.94 -3.10 -0.04
CA ASP A 20 18.30 -2.57 -1.23
C ASP A 20 19.37 -2.25 -2.27
N GLU A 21 19.32 -2.92 -3.40
CA GLU A 21 20.26 -2.71 -4.51
C GLU A 21 19.65 -1.80 -5.60
N GLY A 22 18.42 -1.32 -5.40
CA GLY A 22 17.73 -0.39 -6.28
C GLY A 22 17.29 -0.97 -7.64
N LYS A 23 17.71 -2.18 -7.98
CA LYS A 23 17.39 -2.88 -9.24
C LYS A 23 17.25 -4.38 -9.06
N GLY A 24 16.59 -5.05 -10.00
CA GLY A 24 16.36 -6.49 -9.96
C GLY A 24 14.98 -6.85 -9.41
N TYR A 25 14.90 -7.89 -8.60
CA TYR A 25 13.66 -8.51 -8.12
C TYR A 25 13.08 -7.78 -6.90
N PRO A 26 11.78 -7.53 -6.86
CA PRO A 26 11.12 -6.91 -5.70
C PRO A 26 11.26 -7.76 -4.44
N LEU A 27 11.70 -7.14 -3.34
CA LEU A 27 11.77 -7.71 -1.99
C LEU A 27 10.54 -7.28 -1.20
N ILE A 28 9.60 -8.19 -1.02
CA ILE A 28 8.33 -7.89 -0.33
C ILE A 28 8.52 -7.92 1.17
N ARG A 29 8.61 -6.75 1.78
CA ARG A 29 8.60 -6.54 3.22
C ARG A 29 7.17 -6.24 3.70
N THR A 30 6.95 -6.23 5.00
CA THR A 30 5.61 -5.99 5.56
C THR A 30 4.92 -4.71 5.08
N PRO A 31 5.61 -3.56 4.89
CA PRO A 31 4.98 -2.36 4.31
C PRO A 31 4.55 -2.53 2.85
N ASN A 32 5.11 -3.52 2.14
CA ASN A 32 4.77 -3.81 0.75
C ASN A 32 3.58 -4.77 0.62
N VAL A 33 3.10 -5.33 1.73
CA VAL A 33 1.89 -6.16 1.76
C VAL A 33 0.70 -5.24 2.01
N GLY A 34 -0.03 -4.92 0.95
CA GLY A 34 -1.27 -4.16 1.03
C GLY A 34 -2.45 -5.02 1.48
N LYS A 35 -3.65 -4.50 1.34
CA LYS A 35 -4.90 -5.24 1.55
C LYS A 35 -5.37 -5.76 0.19
N GLY A 36 -5.20 -7.05 -0.04
CA GLY A 36 -5.56 -7.72 -1.29
C GLY A 36 -4.45 -7.73 -2.35
N ARG A 37 -3.53 -6.78 -2.36
CA ARG A 37 -2.50 -6.62 -3.40
C ARG A 37 -1.15 -6.19 -2.87
N LEU A 38 -0.09 -6.48 -3.62
CA LEU A 38 1.26 -6.02 -3.32
C LEU A 38 1.44 -4.55 -3.72
N LEU A 39 2.12 -3.79 -2.88
CA LEU A 39 2.50 -2.40 -3.11
C LEU A 39 3.94 -2.37 -3.65
N LEU A 40 4.07 -2.30 -4.97
CA LEU A 40 5.37 -2.44 -5.65
C LEU A 40 6.06 -1.09 -5.96
N GLU A 41 5.38 0.04 -5.71
CA GLU A 41 5.98 1.35 -5.84
C GLU A 41 7.00 1.59 -4.72
N GLY A 42 8.21 2.02 -5.08
CA GLY A 42 9.29 2.21 -4.11
C GLY A 42 9.74 0.95 -3.35
N VAL A 43 9.36 -0.24 -3.84
CA VAL A 43 9.77 -1.51 -3.24
C VAL A 43 11.29 -1.68 -3.36
N HIS A 44 11.92 -2.18 -2.28
CA HIS A 44 13.33 -2.56 -2.33
C HIS A 44 13.55 -3.65 -3.38
N ARG A 45 14.68 -3.61 -4.05
CA ARG A 45 15.03 -4.57 -5.10
C ARG A 45 16.35 -5.25 -4.80
N VAL A 46 16.46 -6.51 -5.19
CA VAL A 46 17.63 -7.35 -4.93
C VAL A 46 18.10 -8.05 -6.21
N SER A 47 19.37 -8.41 -6.25
CA SER A 47 19.97 -9.21 -7.32
C SER A 47 19.37 -10.61 -7.40
N LYS A 48 19.64 -11.28 -8.52
CA LYS A 48 19.23 -12.67 -8.75
C LYS A 48 19.76 -13.62 -7.68
N ASP A 49 20.99 -13.45 -7.24
CA ASP A 49 21.62 -14.29 -6.20
C ASP A 49 20.89 -14.18 -4.86
N ILE A 50 20.47 -12.97 -4.48
CA ILE A 50 19.70 -12.75 -3.25
C ILE A 50 18.28 -13.30 -3.42
N TYR A 51 17.66 -13.06 -4.58
CA TYR A 51 16.35 -13.62 -4.92
C TYR A 51 16.33 -15.14 -4.77
N ASP A 52 17.29 -15.84 -5.37
CA ASP A 52 17.37 -17.29 -5.32
C ASP A 52 17.59 -17.80 -3.89
N LYS A 53 18.49 -17.17 -3.13
CA LYS A 53 18.73 -17.50 -1.72
C LYS A 53 17.49 -17.32 -0.86
N ARG A 54 16.71 -16.26 -1.10
CA ARG A 54 15.50 -15.99 -0.31
C ARG A 54 14.36 -16.92 -0.65
N ASN A 55 14.32 -17.43 -1.86
CA ASN A 55 13.29 -18.33 -2.36
C ASN A 55 13.64 -19.82 -2.25
N MET A 56 14.72 -20.17 -1.54
CA MET A 56 15.15 -21.59 -1.36
C MET A 56 14.08 -22.48 -0.73
N ARG A 57 13.20 -21.94 0.14
CA ARG A 57 12.13 -22.71 0.78
C ARG A 57 10.91 -22.88 -0.13
N ALA A 58 10.58 -21.84 -0.84
CA ALA A 58 9.52 -21.83 -1.84
C ALA A 58 9.71 -20.59 -2.73
N ILE A 59 9.56 -20.78 -4.03
CA ILE A 59 9.50 -19.68 -4.99
C ILE A 59 8.07 -19.17 -4.99
N PRO A 60 7.84 -17.88 -4.64
CA PRO A 60 6.51 -17.29 -4.73
C PRO A 60 6.00 -17.32 -6.18
N GLN A 61 4.76 -17.70 -6.36
CA GLN A 61 4.13 -17.83 -7.68
C GLN A 61 2.75 -17.19 -7.70
N LYS A 62 2.16 -17.08 -8.88
CA LYS A 62 0.78 -16.64 -9.02
C LYS A 62 -0.16 -17.43 -8.10
N ASP A 63 -1.14 -16.74 -7.54
CA ASP A 63 -2.14 -17.26 -6.62
C ASP A 63 -1.61 -17.63 -5.21
N ASP A 64 -0.31 -17.47 -4.94
CA ASP A 64 0.22 -17.45 -3.59
C ASP A 64 -0.19 -16.15 -2.87
N ILE A 65 -0.30 -16.23 -1.56
CA ILE A 65 -0.61 -15.09 -0.69
C ILE A 65 0.62 -14.75 0.16
N ILE A 66 1.01 -13.49 0.18
CA ILE A 66 2.00 -13.00 1.14
C ILE A 66 1.25 -12.36 2.31
N PHE A 67 1.50 -12.87 3.52
CA PHE A 67 0.91 -12.38 4.76
C PHE A 67 1.96 -11.66 5.60
N ALA A 68 1.61 -10.46 6.12
CA ALA A 68 2.46 -9.65 6.98
C ALA A 68 2.22 -10.01 8.46
N ARG A 69 3.29 -10.43 9.16
CA ARG A 69 3.23 -10.82 10.58
C ARG A 69 3.36 -9.64 11.54
N GLU A 70 3.94 -8.52 11.09
CA GLU A 70 4.19 -7.32 11.90
C GLU A 70 4.13 -6.06 11.04
N ALA A 71 3.87 -4.92 11.64
CA ALA A 71 4.06 -3.55 11.17
C ALA A 71 3.80 -3.27 9.67
N PRO A 72 2.56 -3.37 9.19
CA PRO A 72 1.32 -3.72 9.87
C PRO A 72 1.06 -5.22 9.88
N ALA A 73 0.74 -5.79 11.03
CA ALA A 73 0.35 -7.18 11.14
C ALA A 73 -1.05 -7.41 10.57
N GLY A 74 -1.26 -8.59 9.96
CA GLY A 74 -2.56 -9.02 9.45
C GLY A 74 -2.84 -8.67 7.99
N ASN A 75 -2.05 -7.81 7.36
CA ASN A 75 -2.20 -7.58 5.93
C ASN A 75 -1.88 -8.84 5.12
N ALA A 76 -2.68 -9.07 4.09
CA ALA A 76 -2.53 -10.19 3.15
C ALA A 76 -2.68 -9.68 1.71
N ALA A 77 -1.84 -10.17 0.82
CA ALA A 77 -1.83 -9.75 -0.58
C ALA A 77 -1.62 -10.94 -1.51
N LEU A 78 -2.40 -11.00 -2.58
CA LEU A 78 -2.28 -12.02 -3.62
C LEU A 78 -1.13 -11.68 -4.57
N ILE A 79 -0.36 -12.69 -4.96
CA ILE A 79 0.62 -12.59 -6.05
C ILE A 79 -0.12 -12.77 -7.37
N ARG A 80 0.01 -11.79 -8.26
CA ARG A 80 -0.62 -11.80 -9.57
C ARG A 80 0.34 -12.32 -10.65
N GLU A 81 -0.21 -12.62 -11.80
CA GLU A 81 0.55 -13.01 -12.99
C GLU A 81 1.68 -12.02 -13.30
N GLY A 82 2.88 -12.55 -13.59
CA GLY A 82 4.05 -11.73 -13.92
C GLY A 82 4.76 -11.07 -12.73
N GLN A 83 4.33 -11.29 -11.50
CA GLN A 83 4.99 -10.76 -10.31
C GLN A 83 6.05 -11.74 -9.79
N GLU A 84 7.28 -11.58 -10.23
CA GLU A 84 8.44 -12.33 -9.72
C GLU A 84 9.00 -11.60 -8.48
N VAL A 85 8.70 -12.11 -7.30
CA VAL A 85 9.03 -11.47 -6.02
C VAL A 85 9.77 -12.42 -5.07
N CYS A 86 10.45 -11.88 -4.06
CA CYS A 86 10.98 -12.68 -2.96
C CYS A 86 10.55 -12.13 -1.60
N LEU A 87 10.52 -13.02 -0.59
CA LEU A 87 10.05 -12.68 0.75
C LEU A 87 11.09 -11.87 1.52
N GLY A 88 10.67 -10.74 2.04
CA GLY A 88 11.35 -9.96 3.07
C GLY A 88 11.15 -10.55 4.46
N GLN A 89 11.72 -9.90 5.48
CA GLN A 89 11.52 -10.30 6.87
C GLN A 89 10.06 -10.14 7.28
N ARG A 90 9.62 -10.99 8.22
CA ARG A 90 8.32 -10.91 8.90
C ARG A 90 7.12 -11.10 7.97
N THR A 91 7.35 -11.76 6.84
CA THR A 91 6.30 -12.19 5.92
C THR A 91 6.19 -13.71 5.90
N VAL A 92 5.03 -14.21 5.54
CA VAL A 92 4.74 -15.63 5.35
C VAL A 92 4.18 -15.83 3.96
N LEU A 93 4.63 -16.86 3.27
CA LEU A 93 4.03 -17.32 2.03
C LEU A 93 2.97 -18.37 2.37
N ILE A 94 1.78 -18.16 1.87
CA ILE A 94 0.66 -19.09 1.96
C ILE A 94 0.31 -19.49 0.52
N ARG A 95 0.41 -20.78 0.21
CA ARG A 95 -0.03 -21.36 -1.06
C ARG A 95 -1.31 -22.11 -0.83
N PRO A 96 -2.45 -21.58 -1.28
CA PRO A 96 -3.73 -22.26 -1.15
C PRO A 96 -3.76 -23.56 -1.98
N ASP A 97 -4.47 -24.56 -1.50
CA ASP A 97 -4.93 -25.66 -2.34
C ASP A 97 -6.13 -25.17 -3.16
N CYS A 98 -5.90 -24.90 -4.43
CA CYS A 98 -6.91 -24.31 -5.33
C CYS A 98 -8.10 -25.24 -5.63
N GLU A 99 -8.04 -26.52 -5.27
CA GLU A 99 -9.21 -27.42 -5.35
C GLU A 99 -10.18 -27.20 -4.19
N THR A 100 -9.65 -26.71 -3.06
CA THR A 100 -10.42 -26.53 -1.82
C THR A 100 -10.79 -25.07 -1.57
N VAL A 101 -9.88 -24.14 -1.86
CA VAL A 101 -10.08 -22.72 -1.59
C VAL A 101 -9.66 -21.83 -2.77
N PHE A 102 -10.54 -20.91 -3.14
CA PHE A 102 -10.24 -19.92 -4.16
C PHE A 102 -9.27 -18.87 -3.60
N PRO A 103 -8.06 -18.68 -4.17
CA PRO A 103 -7.00 -17.87 -3.57
C PRO A 103 -7.41 -16.43 -3.27
N GLU A 104 -8.10 -15.77 -4.17
CA GLU A 104 -8.57 -14.40 -4.00
C GLU A 104 -9.61 -14.29 -2.87
N TYR A 105 -10.52 -15.30 -2.75
CA TYR A 105 -11.43 -15.39 -1.63
C TYR A 105 -10.69 -15.50 -0.29
N LEU A 106 -9.64 -16.35 -0.23
CA LEU A 106 -8.87 -16.53 0.98
C LEU A 106 -8.19 -15.23 1.43
N VAL A 107 -7.70 -14.42 0.49
CA VAL A 107 -7.16 -13.09 0.82
C VAL A 107 -8.23 -12.23 1.49
N TYR A 108 -9.43 -12.13 0.90
CA TYR A 108 -10.51 -11.34 1.48
C TYR A 108 -11.01 -11.91 2.81
N TYR A 109 -11.05 -13.23 2.92
CA TYR A 109 -11.37 -13.90 4.19
C TYR A 109 -10.38 -13.51 5.30
N LEU A 110 -9.06 -13.59 5.04
CA LEU A 110 -8.03 -13.19 5.98
C LEU A 110 -8.10 -11.71 6.37
N LEU A 111 -8.54 -10.84 5.44
CA LEU A 111 -8.71 -9.40 5.65
C LEU A 111 -10.03 -9.02 6.30
N ALA A 112 -11.00 -9.94 6.41
CA ALA A 112 -12.30 -9.67 7.03
C ALA A 112 -12.13 -9.24 8.49
N PRO A 113 -12.90 -8.24 8.98
CA PRO A 113 -12.74 -7.69 10.33
C PRO A 113 -12.77 -8.75 11.44
N GLU A 114 -13.62 -9.75 11.33
CA GLU A 114 -13.71 -10.85 12.30
C GLU A 114 -12.41 -11.66 12.35
N GLN A 115 -11.84 -11.99 11.21
CA GLN A 115 -10.60 -12.76 11.13
C GLN A 115 -9.40 -11.94 11.60
N GLN A 116 -9.37 -10.66 11.26
CA GLN A 116 -8.38 -9.72 11.77
C GLN A 116 -8.44 -9.61 13.30
N TYR A 117 -9.64 -9.56 13.86
CA TYR A 117 -9.82 -9.56 15.32
C TYR A 117 -9.27 -10.85 15.96
N LYS A 118 -9.55 -12.02 15.39
CA LYS A 118 -9.02 -13.31 15.86
C LYS A 118 -7.49 -13.38 15.76
N LEU A 119 -6.92 -12.95 14.64
CA LEU A 119 -5.47 -12.97 14.40
C LEU A 119 -4.71 -11.98 15.30
N LEU A 120 -5.21 -10.77 15.43
CA LEU A 120 -4.54 -9.69 16.18
C LEU A 120 -4.86 -9.75 17.68
N GLY A 121 -6.01 -10.28 18.07
CA GLY A 121 -6.38 -10.49 19.48
C GLY A 121 -5.49 -11.51 20.20
N THR A 122 -4.81 -12.40 19.46
CA THR A 122 -3.82 -13.34 19.98
C THR A 122 -2.38 -12.79 19.98
N ALA A 123 -2.20 -11.58 19.44
CA ALA A 123 -0.88 -10.96 19.37
C ALA A 123 -0.40 -10.52 20.76
N ASN A 124 0.54 -11.27 21.32
CA ASN A 124 1.18 -10.93 22.58
C ASN A 124 2.21 -9.82 22.36
N GLY A 125 2.05 -8.69 23.04
CA GLY A 125 3.12 -7.71 23.16
C GLY A 125 2.69 -6.25 23.07
N ALA A 126 3.29 -5.47 23.90
CA ALA A 126 2.86 -4.15 24.34
C ALA A 126 3.00 -3.01 23.31
N THR A 127 3.68 -3.16 22.17
CA THR A 127 3.94 -2.01 21.27
C THR A 127 3.74 -2.32 19.80
N VAL A 128 3.99 -3.54 19.33
CA VAL A 128 3.78 -3.97 17.95
C VAL A 128 3.10 -5.33 17.93
N ALA A 129 1.95 -5.42 17.29
CA ALA A 129 1.26 -6.69 17.13
C ALA A 129 2.12 -7.64 16.27
N HIS A 130 2.39 -8.85 16.78
CA HIS A 130 3.12 -9.90 16.08
C HIS A 130 2.28 -11.17 16.01
N VAL A 131 2.03 -11.66 14.82
CA VAL A 131 1.28 -12.91 14.59
C VAL A 131 2.27 -14.05 14.39
N ASN A 132 2.28 -15.01 15.30
CA ASN A 132 3.15 -16.17 15.24
C ASN A 132 2.68 -17.17 14.16
N LEU A 133 3.63 -17.85 13.51
CA LEU A 133 3.35 -18.82 12.45
C LEU A 133 2.37 -19.94 12.90
N PRO A 134 2.47 -20.52 14.10
CA PRO A 134 1.48 -21.50 14.58
C PRO A 134 0.06 -20.95 14.69
N VAL A 135 -0.09 -19.66 15.00
CA VAL A 135 -1.42 -19.00 15.07
C VAL A 135 -2.00 -18.90 13.66
N ILE A 136 -1.19 -18.54 12.67
CA ILE A 136 -1.61 -18.48 11.26
C ILE A 136 -2.04 -19.88 10.80
N ARG A 137 -1.20 -20.91 11.00
CA ARG A 137 -1.50 -22.28 10.57
C ARG A 137 -2.75 -22.86 11.18
N LYS A 138 -2.93 -22.65 12.49
CA LYS A 138 -4.04 -23.18 13.27
C LYS A 138 -5.28 -22.28 13.31
N MET A 139 -5.29 -21.22 12.52
CA MET A 139 -6.44 -20.34 12.42
C MET A 139 -7.67 -21.12 11.98
N PRO A 140 -8.76 -21.14 12.76
CA PRO A 140 -10.00 -21.79 12.36
C PRO A 140 -10.58 -21.09 11.11
N ILE A 141 -10.95 -21.91 10.12
CA ILE A 141 -11.52 -21.39 8.87
C ILE A 141 -12.79 -22.17 8.52
N GLU A 142 -13.79 -21.45 8.04
CA GLU A 142 -15.06 -21.95 7.56
C GLU A 142 -15.23 -21.48 6.13
N LEU A 143 -15.33 -22.42 5.20
CA LEU A 143 -15.40 -22.12 3.77
C LEU A 143 -16.77 -22.55 3.22
N PRO A 144 -17.43 -21.69 2.44
CA PRO A 144 -18.53 -22.14 1.60
C PRO A 144 -18.00 -22.94 0.39
N ASP A 145 -18.89 -23.50 -0.41
CA ASP A 145 -18.54 -24.17 -1.64
C ASP A 145 -17.73 -23.25 -2.58
N ILE A 146 -16.83 -23.84 -3.37
CA ILE A 146 -15.89 -23.10 -4.23
C ILE A 146 -16.58 -22.11 -5.18
N ASP A 147 -17.74 -22.47 -5.71
CA ASP A 147 -18.54 -21.58 -6.57
C ASP A 147 -19.03 -20.32 -5.83
N VAL A 148 -19.33 -20.45 -4.54
CA VAL A 148 -19.74 -19.33 -3.68
C VAL A 148 -18.53 -18.47 -3.36
N GLN A 149 -17.37 -19.08 -3.07
CA GLN A 149 -16.11 -18.35 -2.85
C GLN A 149 -15.76 -17.49 -4.07
N GLN A 150 -15.83 -18.05 -5.28
CA GLN A 150 -15.55 -17.32 -6.53
C GLN A 150 -16.49 -16.15 -6.74
N LYS A 151 -17.80 -16.33 -6.48
CA LYS A 151 -18.78 -15.25 -6.58
C LYS A 151 -18.50 -14.12 -5.59
N ILE A 152 -18.21 -14.46 -4.34
CA ILE A 152 -17.88 -13.46 -3.30
C ILE A 152 -16.61 -12.69 -3.70
N ALA A 153 -15.54 -13.40 -4.07
CA ALA A 153 -14.30 -12.78 -4.50
C ALA A 153 -14.53 -11.87 -5.71
N GLY A 154 -15.28 -12.35 -6.73
CA GLY A 154 -15.59 -11.57 -7.92
C GLY A 154 -16.36 -10.27 -7.63
N TYR A 155 -17.27 -10.26 -6.66
CA TYR A 155 -17.92 -9.01 -6.25
C TYR A 155 -16.98 -8.03 -5.57
N ILE A 156 -16.08 -8.52 -4.73
CA ILE A 156 -15.16 -7.65 -3.99
C ILE A 156 -14.07 -7.11 -4.91
N SER A 157 -13.52 -7.95 -5.80
CA SER A 157 -12.43 -7.59 -6.71
C SER A 157 -12.80 -6.46 -7.67
N ILE A 158 -14.08 -6.35 -8.07
CA ILE A 158 -14.55 -5.22 -8.89
C ILE A 158 -14.28 -3.88 -8.20
N TYR A 159 -14.52 -3.79 -6.89
CA TYR A 159 -14.24 -2.55 -6.15
C TYR A 159 -12.74 -2.30 -5.99
N ASP A 160 -11.95 -3.34 -5.77
CA ASP A 160 -10.49 -3.21 -5.69
C ASP A 160 -9.91 -2.73 -7.02
N ASP A 161 -10.37 -3.28 -8.14
CA ASP A 161 -9.94 -2.86 -9.48
C ASP A 161 -10.36 -1.41 -9.78
N LEU A 162 -11.56 -1.01 -9.35
CA LEU A 162 -12.03 0.37 -9.48
C LEU A 162 -11.17 1.34 -8.65
N ILE A 163 -10.83 0.97 -7.42
CA ILE A 163 -9.94 1.75 -6.56
C ILE A 163 -8.57 1.92 -7.21
N GLU A 164 -7.98 0.83 -7.73
CA GLU A 164 -6.68 0.88 -8.40
C GLU A 164 -6.70 1.77 -9.64
N ASN A 165 -7.74 1.62 -10.47
CA ASN A 165 -7.90 2.46 -11.66
C ASN A 165 -8.01 3.94 -11.30
N ASN A 166 -8.79 4.27 -10.27
CA ASN A 166 -8.94 5.65 -9.81
C ASN A 166 -7.62 6.20 -9.24
N GLN A 167 -6.89 5.43 -8.45
CA GLN A 167 -5.57 5.82 -7.93
C GLN A 167 -4.57 6.08 -9.06
N ARG A 168 -4.56 5.21 -10.08
CA ARG A 168 -3.73 5.41 -11.29
C ARG A 168 -4.13 6.69 -12.04
N GLN A 169 -5.43 6.95 -12.20
CA GLN A 169 -5.91 8.17 -12.85
C GLN A 169 -5.51 9.43 -12.07
N ILE A 170 -5.67 9.43 -10.75
CA ILE A 170 -5.24 10.54 -9.89
C ILE A 170 -3.76 10.83 -10.11
N LYS A 171 -2.89 9.82 -10.02
CA LYS A 171 -1.45 9.98 -10.24
C LYS A 171 -1.12 10.57 -11.61
N LEU A 172 -1.76 10.06 -12.68
CA LEU A 172 -1.53 10.57 -14.04
C LEU A 172 -2.00 12.03 -14.19
N LEU A 173 -3.10 12.40 -13.54
CA LEU A 173 -3.60 13.79 -13.56
C LEU A 173 -2.68 14.73 -12.78
N GLU A 174 -2.16 14.30 -11.63
CA GLU A 174 -1.18 15.05 -10.85
C GLU A 174 0.11 15.26 -11.64
N GLU A 175 0.64 14.21 -12.28
CA GLU A 175 1.82 14.31 -13.15
C GLU A 175 1.57 15.25 -14.35
N ALA A 176 0.39 15.20 -14.96
CA ALA A 176 0.02 16.10 -16.05
C ALA A 176 -0.06 17.56 -15.58
N ALA A 177 -0.67 17.81 -14.42
CA ALA A 177 -0.74 19.14 -13.82
C ALA A 177 0.65 19.70 -13.49
N GLN A 178 1.54 18.88 -12.91
CA GLN A 178 2.92 19.28 -12.61
C GLN A 178 3.71 19.61 -13.89
N ARG A 179 3.57 18.80 -14.96
CA ARG A 179 4.21 19.08 -16.25
C ARG A 179 3.71 20.38 -16.85
N LEU A 180 2.38 20.60 -16.82
CA LEU A 180 1.77 21.82 -17.33
C LEU A 180 2.22 23.06 -16.55
N TYR A 181 2.25 22.96 -15.20
CA TYR A 181 2.75 24.01 -14.35
C TYR A 181 4.21 24.36 -14.68
N LYS A 182 5.06 23.32 -14.78
CA LYS A 182 6.47 23.51 -15.14
C LYS A 182 6.61 24.21 -16.51
N GLU A 183 5.88 23.74 -17.49
CA GLU A 183 5.94 24.27 -18.85
C GLU A 183 5.51 25.74 -18.90
N TRP A 184 4.40 26.09 -18.25
CA TRP A 184 3.87 27.44 -18.34
C TRP A 184 4.55 28.43 -17.40
N PHE A 185 4.85 28.04 -16.17
CA PHE A 185 5.30 28.97 -15.13
C PHE A 185 6.80 28.89 -14.81
N VAL A 186 7.46 27.79 -15.13
CA VAL A 186 8.90 27.63 -14.94
C VAL A 186 9.65 27.81 -16.25
N ASP A 187 9.24 27.08 -17.29
CA ASP A 187 9.87 27.14 -18.61
C ASP A 187 9.29 28.30 -19.48
N LEU A 188 8.26 28.98 -18.98
CA LEU A 188 7.57 30.14 -19.59
C LEU A 188 7.01 29.87 -21.00
N ARG A 189 6.65 28.61 -21.28
CA ARG A 189 6.05 28.15 -22.54
C ARG A 189 4.52 28.07 -22.44
N PHE A 190 3.89 29.13 -22.00
CA PHE A 190 2.44 29.27 -21.92
C PHE A 190 1.83 29.59 -23.29
N PRO A 191 0.53 29.39 -23.52
CA PRO A 191 -0.12 29.74 -24.79
C PRO A 191 0.12 31.20 -25.19
N GLY A 192 0.73 31.43 -26.36
CA GLY A 192 1.09 32.77 -26.86
C GLY A 192 2.45 33.29 -26.38
N TYR A 193 3.30 32.42 -25.81
CA TYR A 193 4.63 32.82 -25.34
C TYR A 193 5.57 33.30 -26.50
N GLU A 194 5.34 32.83 -27.72
CA GLU A 194 6.11 33.22 -28.90
C GLU A 194 6.04 34.72 -29.18
N ASP A 195 4.89 35.32 -28.87
CA ASP A 195 4.62 36.75 -29.04
C ASP A 195 4.89 37.59 -27.79
N CYS A 196 5.42 36.95 -26.73
CA CYS A 196 5.67 37.60 -25.46
C CYS A 196 7.14 37.79 -25.16
N LYS A 197 7.56 39.05 -24.92
CA LYS A 197 8.93 39.34 -24.50
C LYS A 197 9.16 38.94 -23.06
N ILE A 198 10.34 38.41 -22.78
CA ILE A 198 10.77 38.12 -21.40
C ILE A 198 11.67 39.31 -20.97
N VAL A 199 11.27 39.98 -19.89
CA VAL A 199 11.97 41.07 -19.26
C VAL A 199 12.27 40.73 -17.81
N ASP A 200 13.51 40.79 -17.38
CA ASP A 200 13.97 40.44 -16.04
C ASP A 200 13.52 39.04 -15.56
N GLY A 201 13.47 38.09 -16.51
CA GLY A 201 13.15 36.70 -16.24
C GLY A 201 11.64 36.40 -16.05
N ILE A 202 10.77 37.36 -16.37
CA ILE A 202 9.32 37.19 -16.40
C ILE A 202 8.74 37.71 -17.72
N PRO A 203 7.56 37.19 -18.16
CA PRO A 203 6.83 37.76 -19.29
C PRO A 203 6.49 39.24 -19.07
N GLU A 204 6.67 40.08 -20.09
CA GLU A 204 6.47 41.52 -20.01
C GLU A 204 5.12 41.96 -19.43
N LYS A 205 4.08 41.13 -19.63
CA LYS A 205 2.72 41.39 -19.10
C LYS A 205 2.49 40.88 -17.70
N TRP A 206 3.47 40.20 -17.08
CA TRP A 206 3.37 39.72 -15.72
C TRP A 206 3.92 40.72 -14.73
N GLU A 207 3.26 40.87 -13.59
CA GLU A 207 3.67 41.76 -12.52
C GLU A 207 4.16 40.97 -11.31
N ARG A 208 5.25 41.42 -10.72
CA ARG A 208 5.70 40.91 -9.40
C ARG A 208 4.99 41.68 -8.30
N LYS A 209 4.21 40.98 -7.48
CA LYS A 209 3.56 41.50 -6.29
C LYS A 209 4.05 40.81 -5.04
N LYS A 210 4.04 41.47 -3.92
CA LYS A 210 4.26 40.81 -2.63
C LYS A 210 3.03 39.99 -2.28
N LEU A 211 3.24 38.83 -1.66
CA LEU A 211 2.12 37.94 -1.29
C LEU A 211 1.13 38.69 -0.37
N VAL A 212 1.63 39.51 0.55
CA VAL A 212 0.82 40.34 1.47
C VAL A 212 -0.08 41.35 0.76
N ASP A 213 0.23 41.73 -0.50
CA ASP A 213 -0.60 42.67 -1.28
C ASP A 213 -1.80 41.95 -1.95
N ILE A 214 -1.79 40.61 -1.94
CA ILE A 214 -2.78 39.79 -2.65
C ILE A 214 -3.58 38.92 -1.68
N VAL A 215 -2.98 38.52 -0.56
CA VAL A 215 -3.57 37.60 0.42
C VAL A 215 -3.48 38.18 1.82
N ASP A 216 -4.55 38.05 2.58
CA ASP A 216 -4.52 38.30 4.01
C ASP A 216 -4.11 37.02 4.74
N VAL A 217 -2.97 37.05 5.45
CA VAL A 217 -2.41 35.92 6.17
C VAL A 217 -2.83 35.99 7.63
N GLN A 218 -3.74 35.11 8.00
CA GLN A 218 -4.17 34.95 9.39
C GLN A 218 -3.43 33.81 10.07
N TYR A 219 -2.89 34.09 11.25
CA TYR A 219 -2.27 33.06 12.07
C TYR A 219 -3.32 32.17 12.75
N GLY A 220 -3.07 30.89 12.82
CA GLY A 220 -3.92 29.96 13.55
C GLY A 220 -3.90 30.23 15.06
N TYR A 221 -4.92 29.75 15.75
CA TYR A 221 -5.01 29.83 17.21
C TYR A 221 -4.42 28.58 17.87
N ALA A 222 -3.68 28.77 18.96
CA ALA A 222 -3.13 27.67 19.75
C ALA A 222 -4.22 27.09 20.67
N PHE A 223 -4.89 26.03 20.21
CA PHE A 223 -5.89 25.33 21.00
C PHE A 223 -5.27 24.41 22.05
N ASP A 224 -5.91 24.32 23.22
CA ASP A 224 -5.52 23.38 24.27
C ASP A 224 -5.76 21.93 23.81
N GLY A 225 -4.66 21.18 23.66
CA GLY A 225 -4.68 19.79 23.18
C GLY A 225 -5.47 18.82 24.07
N SER A 226 -5.64 19.14 25.37
CA SER A 226 -6.42 18.33 26.30
C SER A 226 -7.91 18.30 26.00
N LYS A 227 -8.39 19.29 25.24
CA LYS A 227 -9.79 19.43 24.82
C LYS A 227 -10.10 18.79 23.47
N PHE A 228 -9.10 18.22 22.82
CA PHE A 228 -9.32 17.50 21.54
C PHE A 228 -9.99 16.16 21.80
N ASN A 229 -10.88 15.77 20.91
CA ASN A 229 -11.51 14.46 20.93
C ASN A 229 -11.37 13.76 19.56
N SER A 230 -11.36 12.45 19.59
CA SER A 230 -11.32 11.60 18.40
C SER A 230 -12.71 11.04 18.03
N VAL A 231 -13.75 11.38 18.78
CA VAL A 231 -15.12 10.87 18.60
C VAL A 231 -15.93 11.67 17.59
N GLY A 232 -15.31 12.61 16.86
CA GLY A 232 -15.98 13.39 15.80
C GLY A 232 -17.01 14.40 16.28
N LYS A 233 -16.96 14.82 17.56
CA LYS A 233 -17.84 15.87 18.10
C LYS A 233 -17.15 17.23 18.03
N GLY A 234 -17.88 18.26 17.57
CA GLY A 234 -17.41 19.65 17.47
C GLY A 234 -16.89 19.99 16.07
N THR A 235 -16.23 21.15 15.97
CA THR A 235 -15.65 21.65 14.73
C THR A 235 -14.28 21.01 14.47
N PRO A 236 -14.02 20.45 13.27
CA PRO A 236 -12.71 19.91 12.94
C PRO A 236 -11.62 20.98 12.97
N ILE A 237 -10.49 20.67 13.59
CA ILE A 237 -9.31 21.54 13.61
C ILE A 237 -8.25 20.95 12.69
N ILE A 238 -7.85 21.72 11.69
CA ILE A 238 -6.75 21.36 10.79
C ILE A 238 -5.43 21.76 11.46
N ARG A 239 -4.53 20.78 11.60
CA ARG A 239 -3.16 20.96 12.12
C ARG A 239 -2.17 20.67 11.01
N ILE A 240 -0.92 21.08 11.18
CA ILE A 240 0.19 20.85 10.21
C ILE A 240 0.20 19.39 9.73
N ARG A 241 0.07 18.43 10.63
CA ARG A 241 0.03 16.99 10.29
C ARG A 241 -1.19 16.55 9.45
N ASN A 242 -2.19 17.40 9.28
CA ASN A 242 -3.36 17.14 8.44
C ASN A 242 -3.21 17.75 7.05
N ILE A 243 -2.13 18.47 6.81
CA ILE A 243 -1.75 19.01 5.50
C ILE A 243 -0.72 18.03 4.93
N PRO A 244 -1.04 17.33 3.83
CA PRO A 244 -0.06 16.44 3.21
C PRO A 244 1.14 17.25 2.74
N ASP A 245 2.33 16.64 2.85
CA ASP A 245 3.54 17.21 2.27
C ASP A 245 3.30 17.37 0.76
N GLY A 246 3.37 18.60 0.27
CA GLY A 246 3.29 18.87 -1.15
C GLY A 246 4.52 18.28 -1.83
N ASN A 247 4.33 17.23 -2.63
CA ASN A 247 5.35 16.71 -3.54
C ASN A 247 5.42 17.56 -4.81
#